data_f8f02637a48a8ed28673747bc413765e
#
_entry.id   f8f02637a48a8ed28673747bc413765e
#
_cell.length_a   1.000
_cell.length_b   1.000
_cell.length_c   1.000
_cell.angle_alpha   90.00
_cell.angle_beta   90.00
_cell.angle_gamma   90.00
#
_symmetry.space_group_name_H-M   'P 1'
#
loop_
_entity.id
_entity.type
_entity.pdbx_description
1 polymer ?
#
loop_
_entity_poly.entity_id
_entity_poly.type
_entity_poly.pdbx_seq_one_letter_code
_entity_poly.pdbx_strand_id
1 'polypeptide(L)'
;MKKIKKLFVVLAAGMALMLPVQAMAAVDLNAKYEISTNQIQGWPAGPEIISDTGILMDADTGVVLYNKGADEQRYPASITKIMTLLVAVENSTMDEQVTFTETGVRNVNADSSNIGTQVGEI
;
A
#
# COMPACT_ATOMS: atom_id res chain seq x y z
N MET A 1 -36.49 29.41 24.49
CA MET A 1 -35.10 28.96 24.74
C MET A 1 -34.83 27.48 24.44
N LYS A 2 -35.69 26.54 24.77
CA LYS A 2 -35.46 25.07 24.49
C LYS A 2 -35.42 24.72 23.01
N LYS A 3 -36.17 25.38 22.14
CA LYS A 3 -36.19 25.11 20.69
C LYS A 3 -34.93 25.59 19.97
N ILE A 4 -34.31 26.69 20.42
CA ILE A 4 -33.06 27.22 19.85
C ILE A 4 -31.89 26.29 20.18
N LYS A 5 -31.83 25.73 21.38
CA LYS A 5 -30.79 24.77 21.76
C LYS A 5 -30.82 23.48 20.93
N LYS A 6 -32.02 22.98 20.57
CA LYS A 6 -32.16 21.82 19.68
C LYS A 6 -31.73 22.11 18.25
N LEU A 7 -31.98 23.33 17.76
CA LEU A 7 -31.55 23.74 16.42
C LEU A 7 -30.03 23.84 16.33
N PHE A 8 -29.36 24.34 17.38
CA PHE A 8 -27.88 24.42 17.42
C PHE A 8 -27.23 23.03 17.48
N VAL A 9 -27.81 22.09 18.20
CA VAL A 9 -27.30 20.70 18.26
C VAL A 9 -27.42 19.99 16.91
N VAL A 10 -28.53 20.20 16.18
CA VAL A 10 -28.74 19.63 14.84
C VAL A 10 -27.78 20.25 13.81
N LEU A 11 -27.52 21.58 13.89
CA LEU A 11 -26.55 22.24 13.03
C LEU A 11 -25.10 21.80 13.31
N ALA A 12 -24.74 21.61 14.59
CA ALA A 12 -23.42 21.12 14.98
C ALA A 12 -23.21 19.66 14.58
N ALA A 13 -24.23 18.80 14.68
CA ALA A 13 -24.17 17.42 14.21
C ALA A 13 -24.10 17.31 12.68
N GLY A 14 -24.79 18.21 11.96
CA GLY A 14 -24.70 18.28 10.48
C GLY A 14 -23.34 18.76 9.99
N MET A 15 -22.68 19.67 10.71
CA MET A 15 -21.34 20.15 10.36
C MET A 15 -20.23 19.13 10.67
N ALA A 16 -20.42 18.27 11.67
CA ALA A 16 -19.47 17.20 11.99
C ALA A 16 -19.44 16.06 10.95
N LEU A 17 -20.49 15.92 10.13
CA LEU A 17 -20.56 14.94 9.04
C LEU A 17 -19.96 15.42 7.71
N MET A 18 -19.54 16.68 7.62
CA MET A 18 -18.81 17.27 6.50
C MET A 18 -17.29 17.20 6.75
N LEU A 19 -16.79 16.05 7.20
CA LEU A 19 -15.35 15.83 7.10
C LEU A 19 -14.99 15.85 5.62
N PRO A 20 -14.02 16.66 5.17
CA PRO A 20 -13.59 16.61 3.81
C PRO A 20 -13.12 15.17 3.54
N VAL A 21 -13.80 14.47 2.65
CA VAL A 21 -13.23 13.30 2.00
C VAL A 21 -11.98 13.84 1.33
N GLN A 22 -10.82 13.56 1.91
CA GLN A 22 -9.56 13.88 1.26
C GLN A 22 -9.60 13.10 -0.05
N ALA A 23 -9.83 13.82 -1.15
CA ALA A 23 -9.68 13.24 -2.47
C ALA A 23 -8.24 12.74 -2.53
N MET A 24 -8.06 11.42 -2.57
CA MET A 24 -6.75 10.85 -2.84
C MET A 24 -6.28 11.48 -4.14
N ALA A 25 -5.15 12.17 -4.09
CA ALA A 25 -4.56 12.75 -5.27
C ALA A 25 -4.40 11.62 -6.32
N ALA A 26 -4.79 11.92 -7.55
CA ALA A 26 -4.57 10.97 -8.63
C ALA A 26 -3.07 10.68 -8.76
N VAL A 27 -2.71 9.41 -8.87
CA VAL A 27 -1.31 8.99 -9.06
C VAL A 27 -0.85 9.53 -10.41
N ASP A 28 0.15 10.41 -10.42
CA ASP A 28 0.80 10.86 -11.64
C ASP A 28 1.83 9.82 -12.09
N LEU A 29 1.47 9.05 -13.12
CA LEU A 29 2.33 7.99 -13.66
C LEU A 29 3.47 8.55 -14.54
N ASN A 30 3.45 9.84 -14.89
CA ASN A 30 4.46 10.49 -15.70
C ASN A 30 5.43 11.35 -14.89
N ALA A 31 5.20 11.52 -13.61
CA ALA A 31 6.07 12.30 -12.75
C ALA A 31 7.48 11.70 -12.73
N LYS A 32 8.48 12.57 -12.90
CA LYS A 32 9.89 12.22 -12.79
C LYS A 32 10.43 12.72 -11.47
N TYR A 33 11.17 11.88 -10.79
CA TYR A 33 11.76 12.20 -9.49
C TYR A 33 13.27 12.23 -9.59
N GLU A 34 13.88 13.19 -8.92
CA GLU A 34 15.33 13.25 -8.78
C GLU A 34 15.83 12.12 -7.87
N ILE A 35 17.04 11.65 -8.18
CA ILE A 35 17.71 10.64 -7.35
C ILE A 35 18.42 11.37 -6.21
N SER A 36 18.14 10.93 -5.00
CA SER A 36 18.91 11.31 -3.80
C SER A 36 19.53 10.08 -3.15
N THR A 37 20.71 10.25 -2.61
CA THR A 37 21.44 9.21 -1.90
C THR A 37 21.78 9.69 -0.50
N ASN A 38 22.46 8.85 0.28
CA ASN A 38 22.94 9.22 1.59
C ASN A 38 23.80 10.50 1.52
N GLN A 39 23.59 11.44 2.44
CA GLN A 39 24.31 12.72 2.50
C GLN A 39 25.70 12.61 3.14
N ILE A 40 26.21 11.41 3.40
CA ILE A 40 27.57 11.19 3.91
C ILE A 40 28.57 11.64 2.84
N GLN A 41 29.53 12.43 3.24
CA GLN A 41 30.58 12.92 2.33
C GLN A 41 31.35 11.75 1.69
N GLY A 42 31.43 11.74 0.38
CA GLY A 42 32.06 10.68 -0.39
C GLY A 42 31.14 9.49 -0.72
N TRP A 43 29.85 9.56 -0.35
CA TRP A 43 28.89 8.55 -0.76
C TRP A 43 28.71 8.61 -2.28
N PRO A 44 28.76 7.47 -3.00
CA PRO A 44 28.62 7.47 -4.46
C PRO A 44 27.23 7.93 -4.88
N ALA A 45 27.15 8.58 -6.01
CA ALA A 45 25.88 8.85 -6.68
C ALA A 45 25.18 7.53 -7.03
N GLY A 46 23.87 7.49 -6.80
CA GLY A 46 23.08 6.30 -7.14
C GLY A 46 22.98 6.10 -8.66
N PRO A 47 22.82 4.85 -9.11
CA PRO A 47 22.63 4.57 -10.52
C PRO A 47 21.29 5.13 -11.04
N GLU A 48 21.25 5.47 -12.31
CA GLU A 48 19.99 5.68 -13.01
C GLU A 48 19.24 4.36 -13.14
N ILE A 49 17.97 4.34 -12.70
CA ILE A 49 17.07 3.21 -12.85
C ILE A 49 15.91 3.55 -13.80
N ILE A 50 15.46 2.56 -14.57
CA ILE A 50 14.36 2.70 -15.52
C ILE A 50 13.02 2.91 -14.79
N SER A 51 12.87 2.32 -13.60
CA SER A 51 11.67 2.49 -12.78
C SER A 51 11.42 3.96 -12.42
N ASP A 52 10.16 4.38 -12.43
CA ASP A 52 9.78 5.75 -12.06
C ASP A 52 10.11 6.08 -10.62
N THR A 53 9.97 5.10 -9.73
CA THR A 53 10.30 5.23 -8.31
C THR A 53 11.17 4.07 -7.85
N GLY A 54 11.92 4.28 -6.78
CA GLY A 54 12.75 3.25 -6.18
C GLY A 54 13.31 3.66 -4.83
N ILE A 55 13.55 2.70 -3.98
CA ILE A 55 14.20 2.87 -2.68
C ILE A 55 15.18 1.73 -2.43
N LEU A 56 16.33 2.05 -1.86
CA LEU A 56 17.25 1.09 -1.26
C LEU A 56 17.45 1.48 0.20
N MET A 57 17.27 0.52 1.09
CA MET A 57 17.36 0.73 2.52
C MET A 57 18.26 -0.35 3.13
N ASP A 58 19.07 0.03 4.09
CA ASP A 58 19.77 -0.92 4.92
C ASP A 58 18.78 -1.65 5.84
N ALA A 59 18.78 -2.98 5.81
CA ALA A 59 17.77 -3.78 6.51
C ALA A 59 17.92 -3.78 8.03
N ASP A 60 19.16 -3.59 8.53
CA ASP A 60 19.44 -3.63 9.97
C ASP A 60 19.17 -2.29 10.64
N THR A 61 19.51 -1.20 9.95
CA THR A 61 19.45 0.16 10.53
C THR A 61 18.25 0.98 10.06
N GLY A 62 17.59 0.58 8.96
CA GLY A 62 16.53 1.37 8.33
C GLY A 62 17.04 2.61 7.57
N VAL A 63 18.35 2.80 7.44
CA VAL A 63 18.92 3.95 6.74
C VAL A 63 18.64 3.85 5.25
N VAL A 64 18.07 4.91 4.68
CA VAL A 64 17.84 5.02 3.23
C VAL A 64 19.16 5.35 2.53
N LEU A 65 19.59 4.45 1.64
CA LEU A 65 20.83 4.57 0.87
C LEU A 65 20.59 5.16 -0.52
N TYR A 66 19.38 5.00 -1.07
CA TYR A 66 18.95 5.49 -2.37
C TYR A 66 17.46 5.80 -2.33
N ASN A 67 17.07 6.95 -2.84
CA ASN A 67 15.67 7.38 -2.93
C ASN A 67 15.44 8.02 -4.30
N LYS A 68 14.43 7.54 -4.99
CA LYS A 68 13.85 8.13 -6.19
C LYS A 68 12.34 8.12 -6.03
N GLY A 69 11.75 9.19 -5.49
CA GLY A 69 10.32 9.29 -5.24
C GLY A 69 9.76 8.16 -4.36
N ALA A 70 10.48 7.77 -3.30
CA ALA A 70 10.11 6.61 -2.47
C ALA A 70 8.80 6.82 -1.69
N ASP A 71 8.48 8.07 -1.35
CA ASP A 71 7.27 8.44 -0.59
C ASP A 71 6.06 8.71 -1.49
N GLU A 72 6.24 8.59 -2.81
CA GLU A 72 5.19 8.86 -3.76
C GLU A 72 4.22 7.70 -3.88
N GLN A 73 2.93 8.01 -3.91
CA GLN A 73 1.89 6.99 -4.07
C GLN A 73 1.95 6.37 -5.46
N ARG A 74 2.08 5.04 -5.51
CA ARG A 74 2.13 4.26 -6.74
C ARG A 74 1.28 3.01 -6.63
N TYR A 75 0.92 2.43 -7.78
CA TYR A 75 0.27 1.14 -7.83
C TYR A 75 1.32 0.04 -7.62
N PRO A 76 1.24 -0.74 -6.54
CA PRO A 76 2.29 -1.70 -6.18
C PRO A 76 2.28 -2.95 -7.07
N ALA A 77 1.21 -3.19 -7.82
CA ALA A 77 1.04 -4.41 -8.61
C ALA A 77 1.40 -5.67 -7.79
N SER A 78 2.21 -6.57 -8.33
CA SER A 78 2.59 -7.82 -7.64
C SER A 78 3.45 -7.64 -6.39
N ILE A 79 4.03 -6.47 -6.15
CA ILE A 79 4.75 -6.18 -4.88
C ILE A 79 3.80 -6.31 -3.67
N THR A 80 2.50 -6.11 -3.85
CA THR A 80 1.47 -6.39 -2.83
C THR A 80 1.58 -7.79 -2.24
N LYS A 81 2.05 -8.78 -3.01
CA LYS A 81 2.20 -10.15 -2.55
C LYS A 81 3.22 -10.30 -1.41
N ILE A 82 4.21 -9.41 -1.32
CA ILE A 82 5.16 -9.37 -0.20
C ILE A 82 4.41 -9.09 1.11
N MET A 83 3.52 -8.10 1.11
CA MET A 83 2.69 -7.79 2.28
C MET A 83 1.72 -8.93 2.60
N THR A 84 1.10 -9.54 1.58
CA THR A 84 0.22 -10.70 1.76
C THR A 84 0.95 -11.86 2.43
N LEU A 85 2.18 -12.16 1.97
CA LEU A 85 3.00 -13.21 2.57
C LEU A 85 3.40 -12.88 4.01
N LEU A 86 3.80 -11.64 4.28
CA LEU A 86 4.15 -11.21 5.63
C LEU A 86 2.97 -11.40 6.59
N VAL A 87 1.79 -10.93 6.23
CA VAL A 87 0.57 -11.09 7.03
C VAL A 87 0.23 -12.56 7.24
N ALA A 88 0.38 -13.40 6.23
CA ALA A 88 0.14 -14.83 6.35
C ALA A 88 1.11 -15.46 7.36
N VAL A 89 2.41 -15.21 7.24
CA VAL A 89 3.43 -15.76 8.15
C VAL A 89 3.24 -15.29 9.60
N GLU A 90 2.77 -14.07 9.80
CA GLU A 90 2.51 -13.54 11.15
C GLU A 90 1.23 -14.08 11.80
N ASN A 91 0.29 -14.60 11.01
CA ASN A 91 -1.05 -15.00 11.49
C ASN A 91 -1.38 -16.48 11.28
N SER A 92 -0.45 -17.27 10.75
CA SER A 92 -0.65 -18.71 10.49
C SER A 92 0.60 -19.52 10.81
N THR A 93 0.46 -20.85 10.83
CA THR A 93 1.57 -21.78 10.96
C THR A 93 1.81 -22.51 9.65
N MET A 94 3.02 -23.02 9.42
CA MET A 94 3.39 -23.68 8.16
C MET A 94 2.66 -25.01 7.91
N ASP A 95 2.09 -25.60 8.94
CA ASP A 95 1.33 -26.84 8.93
C ASP A 95 -0.20 -26.64 8.99
N GLU A 96 -0.64 -25.38 8.97
CA GLU A 96 -2.04 -25.03 8.94
C GLU A 96 -2.69 -25.44 7.60
N GLN A 97 -3.79 -26.19 7.70
CA GLN A 97 -4.56 -26.58 6.53
C GLN A 97 -5.59 -25.49 6.19
N VAL A 98 -5.54 -25.01 4.96
CA VAL A 98 -6.42 -23.96 4.46
C VAL A 98 -7.29 -24.51 3.34
N THR A 99 -8.61 -24.51 3.56
CA THR A 99 -9.56 -24.90 2.50
C THR A 99 -9.80 -23.74 1.55
N PHE A 100 -9.62 -23.96 0.25
CA PHE A 100 -9.89 -22.97 -0.79
C PHE A 100 -11.39 -22.73 -0.93
N THR A 101 -11.81 -21.51 -0.62
CA THR A 101 -13.22 -21.10 -0.72
C THR A 101 -13.60 -20.70 -2.13
N GLU A 102 -14.89 -20.74 -2.45
CA GLU A 102 -15.41 -20.23 -3.72
C GLU A 102 -15.01 -18.78 -3.99
N THR A 103 -15.03 -17.92 -2.96
CA THR A 103 -14.61 -16.52 -3.09
C THR A 103 -13.12 -16.41 -3.41
N GLY A 104 -12.27 -17.21 -2.79
CA GLY A 104 -10.83 -17.22 -3.03
C GLY A 104 -10.48 -17.64 -4.46
N VAL A 105 -11.10 -18.70 -4.96
CA VAL A 105 -10.85 -19.23 -6.30
C VAL A 105 -11.46 -18.32 -7.39
N ARG A 106 -12.68 -17.80 -7.18
CA ARG A 106 -13.39 -16.97 -8.18
C ARG A 106 -12.67 -15.67 -8.52
N ASN A 107 -11.93 -15.11 -7.58
CA ASN A 107 -11.25 -13.82 -7.76
C ASN A 107 -9.92 -13.94 -8.52
N VAL A 108 -9.54 -15.13 -8.97
CA VAL A 108 -8.35 -15.35 -9.79
C VAL A 108 -8.73 -15.17 -11.26
N ASN A 109 -8.13 -14.18 -11.93
CA ASN A 109 -8.32 -13.98 -13.35
C ASN A 109 -7.70 -15.12 -14.16
N ALA A 110 -8.35 -15.52 -15.25
CA ALA A 110 -7.87 -16.58 -16.13
C ALA A 110 -6.47 -16.32 -16.70
N ASP A 111 -6.13 -15.03 -16.93
CA ASP A 111 -4.83 -14.60 -17.45
C ASP A 111 -3.75 -14.44 -16.34
N SER A 112 -4.12 -14.65 -15.09
CA SER A 112 -3.18 -14.56 -13.97
C SER A 112 -2.40 -15.86 -13.82
N SER A 113 -1.09 -15.74 -13.58
CA SER A 113 -0.28 -16.88 -13.11
C SER A 113 -0.79 -17.34 -11.74
N ASN A 114 -1.25 -18.59 -11.66
CA ASN A 114 -1.80 -19.19 -10.45
C ASN A 114 -1.48 -20.69 -10.42
N ILE A 115 -1.72 -21.33 -9.27
CA ILE A 115 -1.44 -22.77 -9.07
C ILE A 115 -2.62 -23.69 -9.46
N GLY A 116 -3.71 -23.13 -9.98
CA GLY A 116 -4.86 -23.89 -10.49
C GLY A 116 -5.73 -24.54 -9.43
N THR A 117 -5.74 -24.01 -8.21
CA THR A 117 -6.54 -24.56 -7.09
C THR A 117 -8.03 -24.60 -7.40
N GLN A 118 -8.71 -25.61 -6.89
CA GLN A 118 -10.15 -25.79 -7.00
C GLN A 118 -10.84 -25.50 -5.65
N VAL A 119 -12.13 -25.16 -5.72
CA VAL A 119 -12.96 -24.99 -4.52
C VAL A 119 -13.00 -26.28 -3.71
N GLY A 120 -12.73 -26.21 -2.43
CA GLY A 120 -12.71 -27.35 -1.51
C GLY A 120 -11.39 -28.11 -1.41
N GLU A 121 -10.37 -27.78 -2.21
CA GLU A 121 -9.02 -28.30 -2.01
C GLU A 121 -8.43 -27.76 -0.69
N ILE A 122 -7.51 -28.55 -0.11
CA ILE A 122 -6.79 -28.25 1.14
C ILE A 122 -5.29 -28.23 0.85
#